data_dc9beda9b6c036f68747ae5da5fa4a12
#
_entry.id   dc9beda9b6c036f68747ae5da5fa4a12
#
_cell.length_a   1.000
_cell.length_b   1.000
_cell.length_c   1.000
_cell.angle_alpha   90.00
_cell.angle_beta   90.00
_cell.angle_gamma   90.00
#
_symmetry.space_group_name_H-M   'P 1'
#
loop_
_entity.id
_entity.type
_entity.pdbx_description
1 polymer ?
#
loop_
_entity_poly.entity_id
_entity_poly.type
_entity_poly.pdbx_seq_one_letter_code
_entity_poly.pdbx_strand_id
1 'polypeptide(L)'
;MIHHISAEYLTVDRVREILENNIKIDLSEDAKKRIVRCREYLDNKMETQKEPIYGITTGFGSLCNISIDKDQLSQLQKNLVMSHACGTGERVPAEIVKLMLLLKIQSLSYGNSGVQLETVQRLVDFFNNDVLPVVFQQGSLGASGDLAPLANMCLPLLGLGEVEYKGARRPSDEVLKEFGWKPISLQSKEGLALLNGTQFMSAFGVYSLIKARRLSEWADLIGAMSLDAFDGRINPFIDEVHEIRAHKGQLTTARNFRRLLEGSELIARPKKHVQDPYSFRCIPQVHGASKDTIDYVGSVLETEINSPTDNPTIFPEKDIIVSAGNFH
;
A
#
# COMPACT_ATOMS: atom_id res chain seq x y z
N MET A 1 -8.66 13.23 -15.28
CA MET A 1 -9.42 12.86 -14.06
C MET A 1 -8.48 13.00 -12.88
N ILE A 2 -8.96 13.47 -11.73
CA ILE A 2 -8.17 13.58 -10.48
C ILE A 2 -8.87 12.72 -9.43
N HIS A 3 -8.11 11.93 -8.68
CA HIS A 3 -8.61 11.24 -7.50
C HIS A 3 -8.30 12.06 -6.25
N HIS A 4 -9.33 12.42 -5.50
CA HIS A 4 -9.16 13.17 -4.25
C HIS A 4 -8.98 12.22 -3.07
N ILE A 5 -7.78 12.24 -2.49
CA ILE A 5 -7.44 11.49 -1.28
C ILE A 5 -8.28 12.03 -0.12
N SER A 6 -9.02 11.14 0.53
CA SER A 6 -9.96 11.49 1.61
C SER A 6 -10.00 10.39 2.68
N ALA A 7 -10.94 10.46 3.63
CA ALA A 7 -11.23 9.38 4.57
C ALA A 7 -12.17 8.30 3.98
N GLU A 8 -12.61 8.46 2.73
CA GLU A 8 -13.38 7.43 2.06
C GLU A 8 -12.52 6.17 1.85
N TYR A 9 -13.18 5.03 1.91
CA TYR A 9 -12.51 3.74 1.81
C TYR A 9 -11.86 3.54 0.44
N LEU A 10 -10.55 3.39 0.41
CA LEU A 10 -9.76 3.14 -0.80
C LEU A 10 -9.74 1.63 -1.08
N THR A 11 -10.41 1.18 -2.13
CA THR A 11 -10.40 -0.22 -2.55
C THR A 11 -9.16 -0.54 -3.38
N VAL A 12 -8.73 -1.81 -3.39
CA VAL A 12 -7.65 -2.28 -4.28
C VAL A 12 -7.98 -2.06 -5.75
N ASP A 13 -9.25 -2.18 -6.15
CA ASP A 13 -9.67 -1.88 -7.51
C ASP A 13 -9.49 -0.40 -7.87
N ARG A 14 -9.78 0.49 -6.93
CA ARG A 14 -9.53 1.93 -7.14
C ARG A 14 -8.03 2.25 -7.22
N VAL A 15 -7.20 1.59 -6.41
CA VAL A 15 -5.73 1.68 -6.52
C VAL A 15 -5.27 1.24 -7.90
N ARG A 16 -5.76 0.10 -8.38
CA ARG A 16 -5.46 -0.39 -9.74
C ARG A 16 -5.82 0.64 -10.81
N GLU A 17 -7.03 1.20 -10.77
CA GLU A 17 -7.46 2.24 -11.73
C GLU A 17 -6.54 3.47 -11.71
N ILE A 18 -6.14 3.93 -10.54
CA ILE A 18 -5.23 5.09 -10.38
C ILE A 18 -3.90 4.81 -11.08
N LEU A 19 -3.32 3.62 -10.86
CA LEU A 19 -2.02 3.27 -11.42
C LEU A 19 -2.08 2.98 -12.93
N GLU A 20 -3.03 2.13 -13.38
CA GLU A 20 -3.14 1.72 -14.78
C GLU A 20 -3.50 2.89 -15.72
N ASN A 21 -4.33 3.82 -15.25
CA ASN A 21 -4.76 4.97 -16.04
C ASN A 21 -3.95 6.26 -15.74
N ASN A 22 -2.88 6.17 -14.96
CA ASN A 22 -2.06 7.34 -14.57
C ASN A 22 -2.90 8.51 -14.03
N ILE A 23 -3.92 8.20 -13.21
CA ILE A 23 -4.80 9.20 -12.62
C ILE A 23 -4.01 10.06 -11.64
N LYS A 24 -4.05 11.37 -11.81
CA LYS A 24 -3.45 12.31 -10.86
C LYS A 24 -4.22 12.30 -9.56
N ILE A 25 -3.54 12.57 -8.45
CA ILE A 25 -4.14 12.62 -7.12
C ILE A 25 -4.04 14.05 -6.55
N ASP A 26 -4.94 14.39 -5.66
CA ASP A 26 -4.89 15.60 -4.84
C ASP A 26 -5.49 15.31 -3.45
N LEU A 27 -5.13 16.11 -2.46
CA LEU A 27 -5.76 16.03 -1.14
C LEU A 27 -7.14 16.70 -1.18
N SER A 28 -8.16 16.03 -0.67
CA SER A 28 -9.46 16.68 -0.44
C SER A 28 -9.31 17.80 0.59
N GLU A 29 -10.18 18.81 0.55
CA GLU A 29 -10.18 19.90 1.51
C GLU A 29 -10.35 19.39 2.96
N ASP A 30 -11.09 18.32 3.16
CA ASP A 30 -11.28 17.70 4.44
C ASP A 30 -9.99 17.00 4.92
N ALA A 31 -9.26 16.30 4.04
CA ALA A 31 -7.95 15.74 4.36
C ALA A 31 -6.93 16.82 4.76
N LYS A 32 -6.88 17.93 4.00
CA LYS A 32 -6.03 19.08 4.32
C LYS A 32 -6.34 19.64 5.72
N LYS A 33 -7.63 19.82 6.03
CA LYS A 33 -8.06 20.30 7.35
C LYS A 33 -7.66 19.36 8.49
N ARG A 34 -7.80 18.03 8.30
CA ARG A 34 -7.38 17.04 9.30
C ARG A 34 -5.87 17.08 9.55
N ILE A 35 -5.08 17.13 8.48
CA ILE A 35 -3.61 17.22 8.58
C ILE A 35 -3.20 18.47 9.35
N VAL A 36 -3.69 19.65 8.95
CA VAL A 36 -3.38 20.93 9.59
C VAL A 36 -3.80 20.92 11.06
N ARG A 37 -5.03 20.51 11.36
CA ARG A 37 -5.53 20.43 12.74
C ARG A 37 -4.67 19.53 13.64
N CYS A 38 -4.23 18.38 13.12
CA CYS A 38 -3.37 17.48 13.89
C CYS A 38 -1.99 18.09 14.14
N ARG A 39 -1.42 18.81 13.16
CA ARG A 39 -0.15 19.51 13.32
C ARG A 39 -0.27 20.64 14.36
N GLU A 40 -1.27 21.50 14.23
CA GLU A 40 -1.51 22.60 15.17
C GLU A 40 -1.74 22.10 16.61
N TYR A 41 -2.51 21.02 16.76
CA TYR A 41 -2.68 20.38 18.07
C TYR A 41 -1.34 19.93 18.65
N LEU A 42 -0.49 19.28 17.85
CA LEU A 42 0.81 18.80 18.33
C LEU A 42 1.73 19.94 18.70
N ASP A 43 1.77 21.02 17.92
CA ASP A 43 2.59 22.21 18.20
C ASP A 43 2.17 22.87 19.52
N ASN A 44 0.86 23.07 19.72
CA ASN A 44 0.32 23.62 20.97
C ASN A 44 0.60 22.70 22.17
N LYS A 45 0.49 21.38 21.97
CA LYS A 45 0.77 20.40 23.03
C LYS A 45 2.23 20.46 23.48
N MET A 46 3.16 20.60 22.54
CA MET A 46 4.60 20.73 22.83
C MET A 46 4.96 22.05 23.56
N GLU A 47 4.16 23.11 23.40
CA GLU A 47 4.37 24.36 24.11
C GLU A 47 3.89 24.29 25.55
N THR A 48 2.82 23.56 25.79
CA THR A 48 2.10 23.53 27.08
C THR A 48 2.48 22.35 27.96
N GLN A 49 2.84 21.20 27.40
CA GLN A 49 3.16 19.97 28.14
C GLN A 49 4.62 19.94 28.58
N LYS A 50 4.83 19.69 29.89
CA LYS A 50 6.18 19.56 30.50
C LYS A 50 6.71 18.14 30.48
N GLU A 51 5.82 17.14 30.43
CA GLU A 51 6.22 15.73 30.42
C GLU A 51 6.73 15.32 29.06
N PRO A 52 7.80 14.49 28.99
CA PRO A 52 8.32 13.99 27.73
C PRO A 52 7.29 13.15 26.97
N ILE A 53 7.20 13.35 25.66
CA ILE A 53 6.35 12.56 24.78
C ILE A 53 7.26 11.77 23.83
N TYR A 54 7.11 10.43 23.84
CA TYR A 54 7.91 9.52 23.01
C TYR A 54 7.92 9.95 21.55
N GLY A 55 9.13 10.06 20.98
CA GLY A 55 9.32 10.34 19.57
C GLY A 55 8.88 11.74 19.11
N ILE A 56 8.51 12.63 20.05
CA ILE A 56 8.11 14.01 19.79
C ILE A 56 9.09 14.96 20.48
N THR A 57 9.23 14.83 21.80
CA THR A 57 10.17 15.62 22.62
C THR A 57 11.30 14.75 23.18
N THR A 58 11.34 13.48 22.86
CA THR A 58 12.41 12.55 23.25
C THR A 58 13.11 11.98 22.02
N GLY A 59 14.26 11.33 22.25
CA GLY A 59 14.88 10.44 21.27
C GLY A 59 14.04 9.19 21.00
N PHE A 60 14.59 8.25 20.23
CA PHE A 60 13.89 7.08 19.71
C PHE A 60 14.57 5.78 20.18
N GLY A 61 13.80 4.69 20.20
CA GLY A 61 14.30 3.37 20.58
C GLY A 61 14.96 3.40 21.96
N SER A 62 16.23 3.06 22.06
CA SER A 62 17.00 3.10 23.31
C SER A 62 17.17 4.51 23.91
N LEU A 63 16.95 5.56 23.13
CA LEU A 63 17.03 6.97 23.55
C LEU A 63 15.67 7.56 23.95
N CYS A 64 14.65 6.74 24.13
CA CYS A 64 13.28 7.16 24.41
C CYS A 64 13.10 8.01 25.70
N ASN A 65 14.05 7.90 26.64
CA ASN A 65 14.05 8.64 27.90
C ASN A 65 14.92 9.91 27.86
N ILE A 66 15.54 10.24 26.72
CA ILE A 66 16.38 11.43 26.57
C ILE A 66 15.53 12.55 25.98
N SER A 67 15.33 13.62 26.76
CA SER A 67 14.66 14.84 26.28
C SER A 67 15.56 15.61 25.31
N ILE A 68 14.96 16.16 24.26
CA ILE A 68 15.64 16.92 23.20
C ILE A 68 15.17 18.36 23.23
N ASP A 69 16.11 19.30 23.15
CA ASP A 69 15.79 20.72 23.10
C ASP A 69 15.03 21.08 21.80
N LYS A 70 14.10 22.03 21.91
CA LYS A 70 13.18 22.41 20.82
C LYS A 70 13.90 22.85 19.54
N ASP A 71 14.99 23.54 19.66
CA ASP A 71 15.83 24.03 18.55
C ASP A 71 16.57 22.90 17.81
N GLN A 72 16.72 21.74 18.43
CA GLN A 72 17.38 20.57 17.86
C GLN A 72 16.40 19.57 17.23
N LEU A 73 15.09 19.73 17.43
CA LEU A 73 14.08 18.76 16.97
C LEU A 73 14.08 18.56 15.46
N SER A 74 14.20 19.63 14.68
CA SER A 74 14.24 19.52 13.21
C SER A 74 15.47 18.76 12.73
N GLN A 75 16.63 19.04 13.33
CA GLN A 75 17.88 18.32 12.99
C GLN A 75 17.77 16.84 13.41
N LEU A 76 17.13 16.55 14.54
CA LEU A 76 16.89 15.17 14.98
C LEU A 76 16.03 14.41 13.99
N GLN A 77 14.93 15.01 13.47
CA GLN A 77 14.06 14.37 12.47
C GLN A 77 14.83 14.07 11.18
N LYS A 78 15.65 15.02 10.72
CA LYS A 78 16.53 14.81 9.55
C LYS A 78 17.53 13.67 9.79
N ASN A 79 18.20 13.66 10.93
CA ASN A 79 19.16 12.62 11.30
C ASN A 79 18.49 11.25 11.40
N LEU A 80 17.26 11.20 11.90
CA LEU A 80 16.47 9.98 11.97
C LEU A 80 16.25 9.38 10.56
N VAL A 81 15.76 10.18 9.62
CA VAL A 81 15.56 9.73 8.23
C VAL A 81 16.89 9.26 7.63
N MET A 82 17.95 10.04 7.77
CA MET A 82 19.28 9.71 7.22
C MET A 82 19.85 8.42 7.78
N SER A 83 19.75 8.20 9.11
CA SER A 83 20.31 7.03 9.78
C SER A 83 19.57 5.73 9.45
N HIS A 84 18.29 5.81 9.10
CA HIS A 84 17.47 4.67 8.73
C HIS A 84 17.47 4.37 7.23
N ALA A 85 17.98 5.27 6.39
CA ALA A 85 18.08 5.07 4.94
C ALA A 85 19.27 4.16 4.58
N CYS A 86 19.26 2.95 5.14
CA CYS A 86 20.33 1.95 5.04
C CYS A 86 19.94 0.77 4.13
N GLY A 87 18.94 0.94 3.27
CA GLY A 87 18.51 -0.07 2.31
C GLY A 87 19.63 -0.47 1.34
N THR A 88 19.69 -1.75 0.98
CA THR A 88 20.71 -2.35 0.11
C THR A 88 20.09 -3.31 -0.91
N GLY A 89 20.91 -3.90 -1.76
CA GLY A 89 20.50 -4.85 -2.79
C GLY A 89 19.93 -4.19 -4.03
N GLU A 90 19.05 -4.89 -4.72
CA GLU A 90 18.41 -4.39 -5.92
C GLU A 90 17.41 -3.27 -5.63
N ARG A 91 17.16 -2.44 -6.62
CA ARG A 91 16.16 -1.37 -6.51
C ARG A 91 14.75 -1.96 -6.55
N VAL A 92 13.87 -1.35 -5.79
CA VAL A 92 12.43 -1.62 -5.86
C VAL A 92 11.90 -1.11 -7.21
N PRO A 93 11.08 -1.90 -7.92
CA PRO A 93 10.47 -1.46 -9.18
C PRO A 93 9.68 -0.14 -9.04
N ALA A 94 9.74 0.69 -10.06
CA ALA A 94 9.14 2.03 -10.08
C ALA A 94 7.62 2.01 -9.75
N GLU A 95 6.90 1.03 -10.27
CA GLU A 95 5.47 0.85 -9.98
C GLU A 95 5.17 0.56 -8.50
N ILE A 96 6.07 -0.15 -7.82
CA ILE A 96 5.94 -0.40 -6.37
C ILE A 96 6.25 0.89 -5.60
N VAL A 97 7.28 1.63 -5.98
CA VAL A 97 7.60 2.92 -5.32
C VAL A 97 6.47 3.92 -5.51
N LYS A 98 5.88 3.98 -6.70
CA LYS A 98 4.70 4.83 -6.96
C LYS A 98 3.52 4.43 -6.06
N LEU A 99 3.31 3.14 -5.86
CA LEU A 99 2.30 2.62 -4.95
C LEU A 99 2.63 2.93 -3.48
N MET A 100 3.89 2.81 -3.06
CA MET A 100 4.32 3.23 -1.72
C MET A 100 3.98 4.70 -1.44
N LEU A 101 4.25 5.60 -2.40
CA LEU A 101 3.89 7.02 -2.28
C LEU A 101 2.38 7.20 -2.10
N LEU A 102 1.55 6.56 -2.94
CA LEU A 102 0.09 6.63 -2.84
C LEU A 102 -0.40 6.18 -1.46
N LEU A 103 0.06 5.02 -0.99
CA LEU A 103 -0.36 4.46 0.29
C LEU A 103 0.14 5.30 1.48
N LYS A 104 1.33 5.91 1.38
CA LYS A 104 1.82 6.82 2.42
C LYS A 104 0.99 8.09 2.49
N ILE A 105 0.66 8.69 1.35
CA ILE A 105 -0.23 9.85 1.27
C ILE A 105 -1.60 9.53 1.87
N GLN A 106 -2.18 8.37 1.53
CA GLN A 106 -3.44 7.92 2.08
C GLN A 106 -3.38 7.82 3.62
N SER A 107 -2.38 7.14 4.16
CA SER A 107 -2.19 6.97 5.60
C SER A 107 -2.04 8.31 6.33
N LEU A 108 -1.23 9.24 5.80
CA LEU A 108 -1.04 10.57 6.40
C LEU A 108 -2.28 11.47 6.31
N SER A 109 -3.16 11.24 5.32
CA SER A 109 -4.36 12.03 5.08
C SER A 109 -5.43 11.90 6.17
N TYR A 110 -5.36 10.86 7.00
CA TYR A 110 -6.27 10.67 8.12
C TYR A 110 -6.09 11.70 9.24
N GLY A 111 -4.93 12.38 9.28
CA GLY A 111 -4.68 13.45 10.26
C GLY A 111 -4.38 12.92 11.68
N ASN A 112 -3.73 11.76 11.78
CA ASN A 112 -3.31 11.16 13.06
C ASN A 112 -1.79 11.17 13.26
N SER A 113 -1.04 11.74 12.30
CA SER A 113 0.43 11.62 12.22
C SER A 113 1.19 12.86 12.68
N GLY A 114 0.55 14.01 12.75
CA GLY A 114 1.18 15.28 13.17
C GLY A 114 2.19 15.84 12.15
N VAL A 115 2.01 15.54 10.87
CA VAL A 115 2.85 16.05 9.76
C VAL A 115 2.39 17.43 9.30
N GLN A 116 3.30 18.19 8.69
CA GLN A 116 2.97 19.43 7.99
C GLN A 116 2.20 19.11 6.70
N LEU A 117 1.28 20.00 6.30
CA LEU A 117 0.57 19.87 5.03
C LEU A 117 1.54 19.91 3.84
N GLU A 118 2.60 20.72 3.90
CA GLU A 118 3.62 20.83 2.87
C GLU A 118 4.34 19.49 2.63
N THR A 119 4.61 18.72 3.68
CA THR A 119 5.24 17.40 3.58
C THR A 119 4.36 16.44 2.78
N VAL A 120 3.06 16.38 3.08
CA VAL A 120 2.13 15.51 2.37
C VAL A 120 1.91 15.99 0.93
N GLN A 121 1.79 17.30 0.73
CA GLN A 121 1.67 17.89 -0.62
C GLN A 121 2.89 17.56 -1.49
N ARG A 122 4.10 17.59 -0.95
CA ARG A 122 5.30 17.22 -1.71
C ARG A 122 5.30 15.73 -2.11
N LEU A 123 4.75 14.83 -1.28
CA LEU A 123 4.57 13.44 -1.70
C LEU A 123 3.55 13.33 -2.84
N VAL A 124 2.46 14.12 -2.81
CA VAL A 124 1.49 14.24 -3.91
C VAL A 124 2.17 14.75 -5.19
N ASP A 125 3.03 15.77 -5.06
CA ASP A 125 3.78 16.32 -6.19
C ASP A 125 4.74 15.29 -6.79
N PHE A 126 5.42 14.49 -5.96
CA PHE A 126 6.27 13.39 -6.42
C PHE A 126 5.47 12.35 -7.19
N PHE A 127 4.35 11.90 -6.63
CA PHE A 127 3.46 10.94 -7.29
C PHE A 127 2.97 11.47 -8.65
N ASN A 128 2.51 12.71 -8.68
CA ASN A 128 1.91 13.32 -9.87
C ASN A 128 2.91 13.61 -11.00
N ASN A 129 4.18 13.82 -10.68
CA ASN A 129 5.21 14.15 -11.64
C ASN A 129 6.18 12.99 -11.93
N ASP A 130 5.85 11.77 -11.45
CA ASP A 130 6.68 10.58 -11.59
C ASP A 130 8.13 10.81 -11.11
N VAL A 131 8.29 11.60 -10.04
CA VAL A 131 9.54 11.77 -9.30
C VAL A 131 9.61 10.66 -8.27
N LEU A 132 10.18 9.51 -8.63
CA LEU A 132 10.13 8.30 -7.85
C LEU A 132 11.41 8.12 -7.02
N PRO A 133 11.35 8.17 -5.68
CA PRO A 133 12.51 7.92 -4.83
C PRO A 133 13.17 6.57 -5.11
N VAL A 134 14.51 6.52 -5.06
CA VAL A 134 15.25 5.27 -5.17
C VAL A 134 15.17 4.53 -3.83
N VAL A 135 14.46 3.40 -3.84
CA VAL A 135 14.27 2.50 -2.70
C VAL A 135 14.93 1.16 -3.00
N PHE A 136 15.43 0.47 -1.97
CA PHE A 136 16.11 -0.82 -2.10
C PHE A 136 15.28 -1.94 -1.48
N GLN A 137 15.43 -3.16 -2.03
CA GLN A 137 14.63 -4.31 -1.64
C GLN A 137 14.98 -4.89 -0.27
N GLN A 138 16.21 -4.68 0.20
CA GLN A 138 16.70 -5.23 1.47
C GLN A 138 16.89 -4.10 2.50
N GLY A 139 16.53 -4.37 3.75
CA GLY A 139 16.71 -3.44 4.87
C GLY A 139 15.51 -3.29 5.78
N SER A 140 14.30 -3.70 5.37
CA SER A 140 13.15 -3.75 6.28
C SER A 140 13.30 -4.90 7.28
N LEU A 141 13.19 -4.57 8.57
CA LEU A 141 13.19 -5.54 9.67
C LEU A 141 11.77 -5.93 10.11
N GLY A 142 10.78 -5.05 9.87
CA GLY A 142 9.40 -5.22 10.26
C GLY A 142 9.06 -4.80 11.69
N ALA A 143 10.05 -4.61 12.58
CA ALA A 143 9.82 -4.02 13.88
C ALA A 143 9.54 -2.52 13.74
N SER A 144 8.36 -2.05 14.11
CA SER A 144 7.85 -0.69 13.87
C SER A 144 7.57 -0.35 12.40
N GLY A 145 7.38 -1.38 11.58
CA GLY A 145 7.10 -1.27 10.14
C GLY A 145 8.36 -1.25 9.27
N ASP A 146 8.24 -0.67 8.10
CA ASP A 146 9.20 -0.73 7.00
C ASP A 146 10.22 0.42 7.04
N LEU A 147 10.97 0.59 8.15
CA LEU A 147 11.77 1.77 8.43
C LEU A 147 12.76 2.14 7.32
N ALA A 148 13.63 1.22 6.90
CA ALA A 148 14.67 1.52 5.92
C ALA A 148 14.12 1.83 4.51
N PRO A 149 13.18 1.05 3.95
CA PRO A 149 12.56 1.41 2.68
C PRO A 149 11.83 2.75 2.70
N LEU A 150 11.09 3.04 3.78
CA LEU A 150 10.38 4.31 3.93
C LEU A 150 11.34 5.48 4.15
N ALA A 151 12.46 5.27 4.84
CA ALA A 151 13.52 6.25 4.96
C ALA A 151 14.12 6.60 3.58
N ASN A 152 14.48 5.60 2.79
CA ASN A 152 14.96 5.82 1.42
C ASN A 152 13.91 6.57 0.56
N MET A 153 12.63 6.22 0.69
CA MET A 153 11.53 6.92 -0.01
C MET A 153 11.45 8.41 0.40
N CYS A 154 11.80 8.75 1.64
CA CYS A 154 11.64 10.10 2.18
C CYS A 154 12.88 10.97 2.05
N LEU A 155 14.08 10.42 1.78
CA LEU A 155 15.30 11.21 1.57
C LEU A 155 15.12 12.37 0.57
N PRO A 156 14.45 12.17 -0.59
CA PRO A 156 14.26 13.24 -1.57
C PRO A 156 13.45 14.43 -1.08
N LEU A 157 12.56 14.25 -0.06
CA LEU A 157 11.88 15.37 0.57
C LEU A 157 12.87 16.38 1.18
N LEU A 158 14.01 15.87 1.65
CA LEU A 158 15.09 16.64 2.29
C LEU A 158 16.15 17.12 1.29
N GLY A 159 15.96 16.88 -0.01
CA GLY A 159 16.97 17.13 -1.04
C GLY A 159 18.15 16.16 -0.97
N LEU A 160 17.98 14.99 -0.37
CA LEU A 160 19.01 13.96 -0.21
C LEU A 160 18.65 12.71 -1.00
N GLY A 161 19.64 11.84 -1.23
CA GLY A 161 19.43 10.60 -1.98
C GLY A 161 19.17 10.87 -3.46
N GLU A 162 18.51 9.93 -4.11
CA GLU A 162 18.30 9.93 -5.55
C GLU A 162 16.86 9.63 -5.90
N VAL A 163 16.46 10.04 -7.09
CA VAL A 163 15.15 9.74 -7.67
C VAL A 163 15.31 9.18 -9.08
N GLU A 164 14.38 8.37 -9.50
CA GLU A 164 14.17 8.02 -10.90
C GLU A 164 13.19 9.05 -11.48
N TYR A 165 13.66 9.78 -12.50
CA TYR A 165 12.86 10.82 -13.15
C TYR A 165 13.20 10.86 -14.65
N LYS A 166 12.16 10.84 -15.50
CA LYS A 166 12.28 10.77 -16.97
C LYS A 166 13.16 9.61 -17.45
N GLY A 167 13.05 8.44 -16.79
CA GLY A 167 13.80 7.24 -17.14
C GLY A 167 15.29 7.25 -16.73
N ALA A 168 15.73 8.24 -15.97
CA ALA A 168 17.10 8.36 -15.49
C ALA A 168 17.14 8.49 -13.96
N ARG A 169 18.17 7.89 -13.35
CA ARG A 169 18.50 8.08 -11.94
C ARG A 169 19.28 9.37 -11.77
N ARG A 170 18.80 10.24 -10.90
CA ARG A 170 19.37 11.58 -10.69
C ARG A 170 19.45 11.93 -9.21
N PRO A 171 20.41 12.77 -8.78
CA PRO A 171 20.39 13.37 -7.45
C PRO A 171 19.07 14.11 -7.22
N SER A 172 18.46 13.92 -6.04
CA SER A 172 17.15 14.50 -5.77
C SER A 172 17.18 16.03 -5.73
N ASP A 173 18.27 16.63 -5.21
CA ASP A 173 18.41 18.10 -5.13
C ASP A 173 18.40 18.77 -6.50
N GLU A 174 18.94 18.13 -7.55
CA GLU A 174 18.88 18.63 -8.92
C GLU A 174 17.45 18.63 -9.44
N VAL A 175 16.71 17.53 -9.22
CA VAL A 175 15.31 17.41 -9.66
C VAL A 175 14.41 18.37 -8.88
N LEU A 176 14.61 18.54 -7.58
CA LEU A 176 13.90 19.55 -6.81
C LEU A 176 14.11 20.96 -7.36
N LYS A 177 15.36 21.32 -7.69
CA LYS A 177 15.70 22.62 -8.30
C LYS A 177 15.02 22.81 -9.67
N GLU A 178 14.93 21.76 -10.49
CA GLU A 178 14.25 21.79 -11.80
C GLU A 178 12.77 22.18 -11.66
N PHE A 179 12.11 21.72 -10.60
CA PHE A 179 10.71 22.07 -10.26
C PHE A 179 10.57 23.37 -9.46
N GLY A 180 11.65 23.98 -9.02
CA GLY A 180 11.62 25.11 -8.07
C GLY A 180 11.18 24.71 -6.65
N TRP A 181 11.25 23.43 -6.31
CA TRP A 181 10.88 22.91 -5.00
C TRP A 181 12.05 23.05 -4.02
N LYS A 182 11.77 23.59 -2.85
CA LYS A 182 12.75 23.64 -1.76
C LYS A 182 12.73 22.34 -0.97
N PRO A 183 13.88 21.86 -0.44
CA PRO A 183 13.87 20.78 0.56
C PRO A 183 12.95 21.11 1.75
N ILE A 184 12.23 20.10 2.21
CA ILE A 184 11.35 20.23 3.38
C ILE A 184 12.20 20.27 4.65
N SER A 185 11.89 21.20 5.57
CA SER A 185 12.42 21.20 6.92
C SER A 185 11.44 20.46 7.83
N LEU A 186 11.78 19.22 8.23
CA LEU A 186 10.91 18.40 9.06
C LEU A 186 10.74 19.01 10.45
N GLN A 187 9.52 19.04 10.93
CA GLN A 187 9.17 19.42 12.29
C GLN A 187 9.13 18.19 13.21
N SER A 188 8.95 18.43 14.52
CA SER A 188 8.83 17.36 15.51
C SER A 188 7.88 16.25 15.06
N LYS A 189 8.24 14.99 15.30
CA LYS A 189 7.49 13.78 14.97
C LYS A 189 7.46 13.41 13.47
N GLU A 190 7.74 14.34 12.55
CA GLU A 190 7.61 14.05 11.11
C GLU A 190 8.54 12.94 10.61
N GLY A 191 9.76 12.85 11.17
CA GLY A 191 10.65 11.74 10.86
C GLY A 191 10.01 10.39 11.15
N LEU A 192 9.42 10.21 12.34
CA LEU A 192 8.70 8.96 12.67
C LEU A 192 7.45 8.77 11.79
N ALA A 193 6.67 9.81 11.55
CA ALA A 193 5.49 9.72 10.70
C ALA A 193 5.83 9.24 9.28
N LEU A 194 6.99 9.62 8.78
CA LEU A 194 7.48 9.23 7.46
C LEU A 194 8.06 7.81 7.44
N LEU A 195 8.82 7.42 8.48
CA LEU A 195 9.53 6.14 8.52
C LEU A 195 8.67 4.98 8.99
N ASN A 196 7.81 5.21 9.99
CA ASN A 196 6.95 4.17 10.53
C ASN A 196 5.82 3.87 9.57
N GLY A 197 5.39 2.62 9.57
CA GLY A 197 4.25 2.17 8.78
C GLY A 197 4.58 0.99 7.88
N THR A 198 3.56 0.51 7.20
CA THR A 198 3.53 -0.75 6.45
C THR A 198 3.47 -0.53 4.94
N GLN A 199 3.77 0.67 4.45
CA GLN A 199 3.54 1.04 3.05
C GLN A 199 4.43 0.29 2.06
N PHE A 200 5.61 -0.18 2.47
CA PHE A 200 6.46 -1.00 1.62
C PHE A 200 5.86 -2.41 1.45
N MET A 201 5.58 -3.10 2.55
CA MET A 201 4.95 -4.42 2.49
C MET A 201 3.56 -4.37 1.86
N SER A 202 2.76 -3.36 2.16
CA SER A 202 1.42 -3.18 1.59
C SER A 202 1.47 -2.88 0.10
N ALA A 203 2.46 -2.13 -0.40
CA ALA A 203 2.65 -1.89 -1.82
C ALA A 203 2.93 -3.20 -2.58
N PHE A 204 3.83 -4.03 -2.08
CA PHE A 204 4.07 -5.36 -2.66
C PHE A 204 2.83 -6.25 -2.57
N GLY A 205 2.14 -6.23 -1.42
CA GLY A 205 0.92 -7.00 -1.19
C GLY A 205 -0.19 -6.63 -2.19
N VAL A 206 -0.50 -5.34 -2.32
CA VAL A 206 -1.53 -4.83 -3.25
C VAL A 206 -1.15 -5.11 -4.70
N TYR A 207 0.09 -4.86 -5.09
CA TYR A 207 0.57 -5.16 -6.44
C TYR A 207 0.44 -6.65 -6.77
N SER A 208 0.86 -7.52 -5.85
CA SER A 208 0.74 -8.97 -6.00
C SER A 208 -0.71 -9.43 -6.05
N LEU A 209 -1.59 -8.83 -5.23
CA LEU A 209 -3.02 -9.12 -5.20
C LEU A 209 -3.70 -8.78 -6.52
N ILE A 210 -3.41 -7.60 -7.10
CA ILE A 210 -3.93 -7.19 -8.41
C ILE A 210 -3.53 -8.22 -9.48
N LYS A 211 -2.27 -8.64 -9.50
CA LYS A 211 -1.78 -9.66 -10.43
C LYS A 211 -2.39 -11.04 -10.17
N ALA A 212 -2.52 -11.45 -8.91
CA ALA A 212 -3.10 -12.74 -8.55
C ALA A 212 -4.58 -12.85 -8.95
N ARG A 213 -5.36 -11.78 -8.76
CA ARG A 213 -6.76 -11.72 -9.23
C ARG A 213 -6.82 -11.91 -10.75
N ARG A 214 -6.01 -11.19 -11.51
CA ARG A 214 -5.93 -11.32 -12.96
C ARG A 214 -5.50 -12.73 -13.42
N LEU A 215 -4.48 -13.30 -12.76
CA LEU A 215 -4.03 -14.68 -13.06
C LEU A 215 -5.11 -15.70 -12.75
N SER A 216 -5.89 -15.50 -11.69
CA SER A 216 -7.03 -16.38 -11.36
C SER A 216 -8.15 -16.33 -12.40
N GLU A 217 -8.42 -15.17 -13.00
CA GLU A 217 -9.35 -15.03 -14.13
C GLU A 217 -8.83 -15.75 -15.38
N TRP A 218 -7.55 -15.56 -15.71
CA TRP A 218 -6.90 -16.25 -16.80
C TRP A 218 -6.86 -17.77 -16.61
N ALA A 219 -6.69 -18.24 -15.38
CA ALA A 219 -6.70 -19.66 -15.07
C ALA A 219 -8.06 -20.29 -15.39
N ASP A 220 -9.17 -19.62 -15.07
CA ASP A 220 -10.51 -20.10 -15.42
C ASP A 220 -10.71 -20.13 -16.95
N LEU A 221 -10.28 -19.09 -17.66
CA LEU A 221 -10.39 -19.03 -19.11
C LEU A 221 -9.58 -20.14 -19.80
N ILE A 222 -8.30 -20.28 -19.43
CA ILE A 222 -7.41 -21.31 -20.01
C ILE A 222 -7.91 -22.71 -19.63
N GLY A 223 -8.38 -22.88 -18.39
CA GLY A 223 -8.96 -24.14 -17.93
C GLY A 223 -10.22 -24.54 -18.73
N ALA A 224 -11.10 -23.57 -19.01
CA ALA A 224 -12.30 -23.81 -19.85
C ALA A 224 -11.94 -24.17 -21.28
N MET A 225 -11.01 -23.44 -21.91
CA MET A 225 -10.51 -23.79 -23.26
C MET A 225 -9.89 -25.19 -23.30
N SER A 226 -9.12 -25.53 -22.25
CA SER A 226 -8.50 -26.85 -22.16
C SER A 226 -9.52 -27.98 -21.99
N LEU A 227 -10.56 -27.76 -21.17
CA LEU A 227 -11.67 -28.69 -20.95
C LEU A 227 -12.44 -28.92 -22.26
N ASP A 228 -12.71 -27.87 -23.02
CA ASP A 228 -13.40 -27.90 -24.29
C ASP A 228 -12.58 -28.70 -25.33
N ALA A 229 -11.31 -28.39 -25.49
CA ALA A 229 -10.38 -29.06 -26.40
C ALA A 229 -10.15 -30.56 -26.05
N PHE A 230 -10.21 -30.88 -24.73
CA PHE A 230 -10.10 -32.26 -24.26
C PHE A 230 -11.36 -33.09 -24.52
N ASP A 231 -12.44 -32.49 -25.00
CA ASP A 231 -13.77 -33.12 -25.09
C ASP A 231 -14.33 -33.49 -23.69
N GLY A 232 -14.07 -32.65 -22.68
CA GLY A 232 -14.44 -32.90 -21.31
C GLY A 232 -15.94 -32.77 -21.03
N ARG A 233 -16.32 -32.99 -19.76
CA ARG A 233 -17.72 -33.01 -19.30
C ARG A 233 -18.02 -31.75 -18.50
N ILE A 234 -19.20 -31.13 -18.72
CA ILE A 234 -19.70 -30.02 -17.93
C ILE A 234 -20.36 -30.45 -16.59
N ASN A 235 -20.72 -31.72 -16.47
CA ASN A 235 -21.41 -32.24 -15.30
C ASN A 235 -20.70 -31.96 -13.95
N PRO A 236 -19.35 -32.00 -13.86
CA PRO A 236 -18.66 -31.64 -12.61
C PRO A 236 -18.82 -30.17 -12.20
N PHE A 237 -19.39 -29.31 -13.04
CA PHE A 237 -19.52 -27.86 -12.83
C PHE A 237 -20.97 -27.41 -12.59
N ILE A 238 -21.96 -28.34 -12.46
CA ILE A 238 -23.36 -27.98 -12.19
C ILE A 238 -23.55 -27.42 -10.78
N ASP A 239 -24.58 -26.61 -10.60
CA ASP A 239 -24.81 -25.91 -9.32
C ASP A 239 -25.01 -26.86 -8.15
N GLU A 240 -25.78 -27.93 -8.34
CA GLU A 240 -26.12 -28.90 -7.30
C GLU A 240 -24.88 -29.52 -6.64
N VAL A 241 -23.82 -29.79 -7.40
CA VAL A 241 -22.56 -30.36 -6.88
C VAL A 241 -21.86 -29.37 -5.95
N HIS A 242 -21.96 -28.07 -6.23
CA HIS A 242 -21.23 -27.02 -5.52
C HIS A 242 -22.05 -26.42 -4.38
N GLU A 243 -23.38 -26.40 -4.47
CA GLU A 243 -24.28 -25.90 -3.44
C GLU A 243 -24.26 -26.79 -2.18
N ILE A 244 -24.17 -28.12 -2.33
CA ILE A 244 -24.02 -29.03 -1.18
C ILE A 244 -22.68 -28.94 -0.48
N ARG A 245 -21.71 -28.22 -1.06
CA ARG A 245 -20.39 -27.92 -0.51
C ARG A 245 -19.97 -26.48 -0.86
N ALA A 246 -20.68 -25.53 -0.29
CA ALA A 246 -20.78 -24.14 -0.70
C ALA A 246 -19.55 -23.26 -0.37
N HIS A 247 -18.34 -23.67 -0.76
CA HIS A 247 -17.18 -22.78 -0.74
C HIS A 247 -17.35 -21.70 -1.82
N LYS A 248 -17.20 -20.43 -1.46
CA LYS A 248 -17.48 -19.27 -2.33
C LYS A 248 -16.69 -19.29 -3.63
N GLY A 249 -15.39 -19.52 -3.55
CA GLY A 249 -14.51 -19.59 -4.73
C GLY A 249 -14.84 -20.78 -5.64
N GLN A 250 -15.23 -21.94 -5.06
CA GLN A 250 -15.64 -23.12 -5.79
C GLN A 250 -16.93 -22.86 -6.59
N LEU A 251 -17.95 -22.24 -5.97
CA LEU A 251 -19.18 -21.81 -6.66
C LEU A 251 -18.87 -20.82 -7.78
N THR A 252 -18.00 -19.84 -7.53
CA THR A 252 -17.60 -18.84 -8.51
C THR A 252 -16.91 -19.48 -9.71
N THR A 253 -15.97 -20.38 -9.47
CA THR A 253 -15.25 -21.08 -10.56
C THR A 253 -16.19 -21.92 -11.38
N ALA A 254 -17.07 -22.72 -10.77
CA ALA A 254 -18.04 -23.54 -11.47
C ALA A 254 -18.96 -22.71 -12.37
N ARG A 255 -19.46 -21.58 -11.86
CA ARG A 255 -20.26 -20.61 -12.62
C ARG A 255 -19.50 -20.03 -13.81
N ASN A 256 -18.23 -19.65 -13.62
CA ASN A 256 -17.39 -19.12 -14.68
C ASN A 256 -17.24 -20.14 -15.83
N PHE A 257 -16.97 -21.39 -15.51
CA PHE A 257 -16.83 -22.47 -16.51
C PHE A 257 -18.12 -22.69 -17.29
N ARG A 258 -19.28 -22.74 -16.62
CA ARG A 258 -20.56 -22.87 -17.32
C ARG A 258 -20.81 -21.72 -18.29
N ARG A 259 -20.49 -20.47 -17.88
CA ARG A 259 -20.64 -19.29 -18.75
C ARG A 259 -19.67 -19.30 -19.92
N LEU A 260 -18.40 -19.68 -19.69
CA LEU A 260 -17.36 -19.70 -20.72
C LEU A 260 -17.61 -20.80 -21.75
N LEU A 261 -18.26 -21.90 -21.38
CA LEU A 261 -18.53 -23.07 -22.24
C LEU A 261 -19.96 -23.08 -22.78
N GLU A 262 -20.76 -22.07 -22.48
CA GLU A 262 -22.11 -21.94 -23.03
C GLU A 262 -22.07 -21.88 -24.56
N GLY A 263 -22.88 -22.71 -25.20
CA GLY A 263 -22.93 -22.84 -26.68
C GLY A 263 -21.81 -23.66 -27.32
N SER A 264 -20.90 -24.25 -26.54
CA SER A 264 -19.87 -25.14 -27.12
C SER A 264 -20.47 -26.43 -27.68
N GLU A 265 -20.24 -26.65 -28.95
CA GLU A 265 -20.63 -27.90 -29.64
C GLU A 265 -19.84 -29.11 -29.12
N LEU A 266 -18.57 -28.91 -28.73
CA LEU A 266 -17.71 -29.95 -28.16
C LEU A 266 -18.26 -30.45 -26.84
N ILE A 267 -18.59 -29.50 -25.94
CA ILE A 267 -19.17 -29.82 -24.63
C ILE A 267 -20.52 -30.52 -24.74
N ALA A 268 -21.36 -30.15 -25.71
CA ALA A 268 -22.72 -30.66 -25.87
C ALA A 268 -22.77 -32.08 -26.45
N ARG A 269 -21.73 -32.54 -27.12
CA ARG A 269 -21.75 -33.84 -27.81
C ARG A 269 -21.65 -35.04 -26.86
N PRO A 270 -22.13 -36.23 -27.24
CA PRO A 270 -21.95 -37.47 -26.47
C PRO A 270 -20.49 -37.76 -26.18
N LYS A 271 -20.18 -38.14 -24.92
CA LYS A 271 -18.81 -38.42 -24.50
C LYS A 271 -18.48 -39.91 -24.55
N LYS A 272 -17.25 -40.23 -24.94
CA LYS A 272 -16.75 -41.62 -25.02
C LYS A 272 -16.33 -42.20 -23.66
N HIS A 273 -15.98 -41.31 -22.70
CA HIS A 273 -15.52 -41.68 -21.36
C HIS A 273 -16.56 -41.38 -20.26
N VAL A 274 -16.48 -42.09 -19.14
CA VAL A 274 -17.46 -41.99 -18.07
C VAL A 274 -17.22 -40.74 -17.19
N GLN A 275 -15.96 -40.39 -16.91
CA GLN A 275 -15.58 -39.24 -16.16
C GLN A 275 -14.26 -38.66 -16.63
N ASP A 276 -14.06 -37.35 -16.40
CA ASP A 276 -12.81 -36.64 -16.65
C ASP A 276 -11.76 -36.94 -15.57
N PRO A 277 -10.46 -36.79 -15.88
CA PRO A 277 -9.41 -36.84 -14.88
C PRO A 277 -9.55 -35.69 -13.85
N TYR A 278 -8.93 -35.86 -12.68
CA TYR A 278 -8.97 -34.87 -11.61
C TYR A 278 -8.52 -33.47 -12.05
N SER A 279 -7.54 -33.40 -12.95
CA SER A 279 -7.04 -32.12 -13.50
C SER A 279 -8.12 -31.27 -14.17
N PHE A 280 -9.23 -31.88 -14.61
CA PHE A 280 -10.39 -31.16 -15.14
C PHE A 280 -11.56 -31.14 -14.15
N ARG A 281 -12.03 -32.29 -13.68
CA ARG A 281 -13.25 -32.35 -12.88
C ARG A 281 -13.11 -31.69 -11.49
N CYS A 282 -11.86 -31.50 -11.00
CA CYS A 282 -11.59 -30.83 -9.71
C CYS A 282 -11.15 -29.36 -9.85
N ILE A 283 -11.21 -28.78 -11.05
CA ILE A 283 -10.90 -27.36 -11.27
C ILE A 283 -11.69 -26.45 -10.30
N PRO A 284 -13.01 -26.62 -10.10
CA PRO A 284 -13.75 -25.75 -9.17
C PRO A 284 -13.19 -25.76 -7.76
N GLN A 285 -12.75 -26.91 -7.25
CA GLN A 285 -12.18 -27.05 -5.91
C GLN A 285 -10.80 -26.39 -5.83
N VAL A 286 -9.93 -26.59 -6.82
CA VAL A 286 -8.54 -26.09 -6.80
C VAL A 286 -8.50 -24.58 -7.05
N HIS A 287 -9.15 -24.10 -8.11
CA HIS A 287 -9.21 -22.66 -8.40
C HIS A 287 -10.02 -21.92 -7.34
N GLY A 288 -11.08 -22.58 -6.81
CA GLY A 288 -11.91 -22.03 -5.75
C GLY A 288 -11.15 -21.77 -4.47
N ALA A 289 -10.36 -22.72 -3.99
CA ALA A 289 -9.52 -22.56 -2.82
C ALA A 289 -8.51 -21.38 -2.97
N SER A 290 -7.94 -21.25 -4.18
CA SER A 290 -7.06 -20.10 -4.49
C SER A 290 -7.82 -18.79 -4.46
N LYS A 291 -9.04 -18.70 -5.01
CA LYS A 291 -9.89 -17.50 -4.98
C LYS A 291 -10.24 -17.10 -3.55
N ASP A 292 -10.65 -18.05 -2.71
CA ASP A 292 -10.99 -17.80 -1.31
C ASP A 292 -9.78 -17.24 -0.54
N THR A 293 -8.58 -17.77 -0.80
CA THR A 293 -7.33 -17.26 -0.21
C THR A 293 -6.99 -15.85 -0.70
N ILE A 294 -7.11 -15.59 -2.00
CA ILE A 294 -6.89 -14.26 -2.60
C ILE A 294 -7.87 -13.24 -2.02
N ASP A 295 -9.14 -13.61 -1.85
CA ASP A 295 -10.16 -12.74 -1.24
C ASP A 295 -9.85 -12.43 0.23
N TYR A 296 -9.40 -13.43 1.01
CA TYR A 296 -8.96 -13.22 2.39
C TYR A 296 -7.78 -12.24 2.48
N VAL A 297 -6.73 -12.48 1.71
CA VAL A 297 -5.56 -11.56 1.66
C VAL A 297 -6.00 -10.17 1.22
N GLY A 298 -6.92 -10.09 0.25
CA GLY A 298 -7.50 -8.83 -0.21
C GLY A 298 -8.17 -8.05 0.91
N SER A 299 -8.96 -8.71 1.75
CA SER A 299 -9.66 -8.05 2.87
C SER A 299 -8.69 -7.50 3.93
N VAL A 300 -7.60 -8.23 4.21
CA VAL A 300 -6.55 -7.78 5.15
C VAL A 300 -5.83 -6.55 4.59
N LEU A 301 -5.39 -6.62 3.32
CA LEU A 301 -4.69 -5.51 2.66
C LEU A 301 -5.58 -4.27 2.54
N GLU A 302 -6.86 -4.42 2.21
CA GLU A 302 -7.78 -3.28 2.12
C GLU A 302 -7.97 -2.60 3.48
N THR A 303 -7.98 -3.35 4.57
CA THR A 303 -8.00 -2.78 5.93
C THR A 303 -6.72 -2.00 6.20
N GLU A 304 -5.56 -2.59 5.89
CA GLU A 304 -4.25 -2.01 6.17
C GLU A 304 -4.01 -0.70 5.40
N ILE A 305 -4.33 -0.66 4.10
CA ILE A 305 -4.13 0.56 3.28
C ILE A 305 -5.09 1.70 3.64
N ASN A 306 -6.13 1.43 4.43
CA ASN A 306 -7.07 2.41 4.95
C ASN A 306 -6.82 2.75 6.43
N SER A 307 -5.61 2.48 6.93
CA SER A 307 -5.24 2.69 8.32
C SER A 307 -4.08 3.67 8.46
N PRO A 308 -4.07 4.55 9.50
CA PRO A 308 -2.85 5.21 9.92
C PRO A 308 -1.94 4.18 10.59
N THR A 309 -0.73 4.03 10.08
CA THR A 309 0.20 2.95 10.47
C THR A 309 1.53 3.47 11.03
N ASP A 310 1.64 4.74 11.35
CA ASP A 310 2.78 5.32 12.05
C ASP A 310 2.57 5.36 13.57
N ASN A 311 3.65 5.60 14.32
CA ASN A 311 3.66 5.64 15.78
C ASN A 311 4.56 6.79 16.28
N PRO A 312 4.18 7.51 17.32
CA PRO A 312 2.92 7.47 18.07
C PRO A 312 1.73 8.03 17.26
N THR A 313 0.52 7.58 17.59
CA THR A 313 -0.72 8.03 16.96
C THR A 313 -1.32 9.19 17.77
N ILE A 314 -1.82 10.22 17.09
CA ILE A 314 -2.34 11.45 17.66
C ILE A 314 -3.85 11.52 17.44
N PHE A 315 -4.60 11.83 18.50
CA PHE A 315 -6.06 12.00 18.49
C PHE A 315 -6.40 13.41 19.04
N PRO A 316 -6.38 14.45 18.19
CA PRO A 316 -6.59 15.83 18.63
C PRO A 316 -7.91 16.05 19.39
N GLU A 317 -8.99 15.39 18.94
CA GLU A 317 -10.33 15.50 19.51
C GLU A 317 -10.44 14.96 20.94
N LYS A 318 -9.54 14.04 21.30
CA LYS A 318 -9.53 13.36 22.61
C LYS A 318 -8.41 13.85 23.51
N ASP A 319 -7.57 14.77 23.01
CA ASP A 319 -6.33 15.21 23.69
C ASP A 319 -5.40 14.03 24.06
N ILE A 320 -5.25 13.06 23.13
CA ILE A 320 -4.46 11.84 23.36
C ILE A 320 -3.35 11.73 22.34
N ILE A 321 -2.14 11.39 22.83
CA ILE A 321 -1.01 10.92 22.04
C ILE A 321 -0.57 9.59 22.65
N VAL A 322 -0.54 8.51 21.86
CA VAL A 322 -0.26 7.18 22.38
C VAL A 322 0.68 6.39 21.46
N SER A 323 1.67 5.77 22.08
CA SER A 323 2.49 4.73 21.41
C SER A 323 1.83 3.38 21.52
N ALA A 324 1.59 2.75 20.39
CA ALA A 324 0.98 1.42 20.28
C ALA A 324 1.68 0.60 19.19
N GLY A 325 1.23 -0.62 18.96
CA GLY A 325 1.63 -1.39 17.78
C GLY A 325 1.09 -0.73 16.51
N ASN A 326 1.88 -0.72 15.45
CA ASN A 326 1.57 -0.05 14.19
C ASN A 326 1.75 -0.97 12.96
N PHE A 327 1.67 -2.26 13.14
CA PHE A 327 1.76 -3.27 12.07
C PHE A 327 0.88 -4.48 12.41
N HIS A 328 0.50 -5.21 11.36
CA HIS A 328 -0.35 -6.40 11.47
C HIS A 328 0.42 -7.66 11.09
#